data_964e697d36b49b0c165a1d0646fc631f
#
_entry.id   964e697d36b49b0c165a1d0646fc631f
#
_cell.length_a   1.000
_cell.length_b   1.000
_cell.length_c   1.000
_cell.angle_alpha   90.00
_cell.angle_beta   90.00
_cell.angle_gamma   90.00
#
_symmetry.space_group_name_H-M   'P 1'
#
loop_
_entity.id
_entity.type
_entity.pdbx_description
1 polymer ?
#
loop_
_entity_poly.entity_id
_entity_poly.type
_entity_poly.pdbx_seq_one_letter_code
_entity_poly.pdbx_strand_id
1 'polypeptide(L)'
;MSGDLSARPPDLRVRRNPTARGALRGWVLTGIAGLGFLIVALVVAAYFDAAFGVQASLLALAAAVVPLGIVIPTFLWLDRFESEPNRLLVGAFLWGALVAAVVSALLNTTAMSLIEAMSTADPDAALTTTAVLVAPFVEEAAKGVLILLVWWFLHREFDGITDGM
;
A
#
# COMPACT_ATOMS: atom_id res chain seq x y z
N MET A 1 -60.18 -17.85 18.57
CA MET A 1 -59.05 -18.37 17.82
C MET A 1 -58.67 -17.31 16.78
N SER A 2 -57.77 -16.40 17.15
CA SER A 2 -57.29 -15.34 16.27
C SER A 2 -55.84 -15.69 15.94
N GLY A 3 -55.64 -16.20 14.72
CA GLY A 3 -54.33 -16.55 14.20
C GLY A 3 -53.55 -15.29 13.88
N ASP A 4 -52.42 -15.12 14.54
CA ASP A 4 -51.42 -14.10 14.22
C ASP A 4 -50.76 -14.44 12.89
N LEU A 5 -51.13 -13.74 11.80
CA LEU A 5 -50.53 -13.86 10.48
C LEU A 5 -49.43 -12.81 10.21
N SER A 6 -48.79 -12.31 11.27
CA SER A 6 -47.73 -11.32 11.13
C SER A 6 -46.29 -11.91 10.95
N ALA A 7 -46.17 -13.18 10.60
CA ALA A 7 -44.88 -13.73 10.23
C ALA A 7 -44.45 -13.13 8.88
N ARG A 8 -43.69 -12.01 8.90
CA ARG A 8 -42.96 -11.53 7.73
C ARG A 8 -42.08 -12.68 7.21
N PRO A 9 -42.17 -13.02 5.90
CA PRO A 9 -41.25 -13.97 5.33
C PRO A 9 -39.79 -13.47 5.54
N PRO A 10 -38.85 -14.37 5.79
CA PRO A 10 -37.45 -13.99 5.93
C PRO A 10 -37.02 -13.21 4.69
N ASP A 11 -36.44 -12.04 4.93
CA ASP A 11 -35.94 -11.15 3.89
C ASP A 11 -34.87 -11.90 3.08
N LEU A 12 -35.30 -12.52 2.00
CA LEU A 12 -34.41 -13.15 1.04
C LEU A 12 -33.62 -12.03 0.35
N ARG A 13 -32.55 -11.58 1.00
CA ARG A 13 -31.55 -10.72 0.34
C ARG A 13 -31.11 -11.44 -0.93
N VAL A 14 -31.76 -11.06 -2.02
CA VAL A 14 -31.34 -11.49 -3.36
C VAL A 14 -29.91 -11.01 -3.53
N ARG A 15 -28.97 -11.92 -3.37
CA ARG A 15 -27.57 -11.70 -3.73
C ARG A 15 -27.55 -11.26 -5.18
N ARG A 16 -27.49 -9.94 -5.43
CA ARG A 16 -27.37 -9.41 -6.79
C ARG A 16 -26.05 -9.93 -7.34
N ASN A 17 -26.13 -10.95 -8.18
CA ASN A 17 -24.99 -11.35 -8.99
C ASN A 17 -24.51 -10.13 -9.78
N PRO A 18 -23.23 -9.76 -9.70
CA PRO A 18 -22.72 -8.65 -10.49
C PRO A 18 -23.03 -8.90 -11.95
N THR A 19 -23.58 -7.92 -12.64
CA THR A 19 -23.82 -8.02 -14.08
C THR A 19 -22.49 -8.35 -14.76
N ALA A 20 -22.51 -9.17 -15.82
CA ALA A 20 -21.28 -9.58 -16.54
C ALA A 20 -20.39 -8.39 -16.92
N ARG A 21 -21.00 -7.22 -17.23
CA ARG A 21 -20.28 -5.96 -17.48
C ARG A 21 -19.57 -5.40 -16.24
N GLY A 22 -20.16 -5.52 -15.06
CA GLY A 22 -19.52 -5.09 -13.80
C GLY A 22 -18.35 -5.98 -13.42
N ALA A 23 -18.48 -7.29 -13.63
CA ALA A 23 -17.40 -8.25 -13.41
C ALA A 23 -16.22 -7.99 -14.38
N LEU A 24 -16.50 -7.80 -15.67
CA LEU A 24 -15.47 -7.49 -16.67
C LEU A 24 -14.73 -6.19 -16.34
N ARG A 25 -15.45 -5.13 -15.98
CA ARG A 25 -14.84 -3.86 -15.56
C ARG A 25 -13.93 -4.04 -14.34
N GLY A 26 -14.34 -4.84 -13.36
CA GLY A 26 -13.52 -5.17 -12.20
C GLY A 26 -12.22 -5.88 -12.58
N TRP A 27 -12.29 -6.88 -13.45
CA TRP A 27 -11.11 -7.60 -13.92
C TRP A 27 -10.15 -6.71 -14.73
N VAL A 28 -10.69 -5.84 -15.61
CA VAL A 28 -9.89 -4.89 -16.39
C VAL A 28 -9.16 -3.91 -15.46
N LEU A 29 -9.84 -3.32 -14.47
CA LEU A 29 -9.21 -2.40 -13.52
C LEU A 29 -8.14 -3.10 -12.67
N THR A 30 -8.40 -4.32 -12.21
CA THR A 30 -7.39 -5.12 -11.48
C THR A 30 -6.18 -5.44 -12.37
N GLY A 31 -6.41 -5.76 -13.64
CA GLY A 31 -5.33 -6.01 -14.61
C GLY A 31 -4.48 -4.77 -14.87
N ILE A 32 -5.11 -3.60 -15.05
CA ILE A 32 -4.39 -2.32 -15.23
C ILE A 32 -3.57 -1.97 -13.98
N ALA A 33 -4.15 -2.10 -12.79
CA ALA A 33 -3.45 -1.87 -11.54
C ALA A 33 -2.26 -2.83 -11.37
N GLY A 34 -2.47 -4.13 -11.62
CA GLY A 34 -1.42 -5.14 -11.58
C GLY A 34 -0.26 -4.84 -12.54
N LEU A 35 -0.58 -4.40 -13.76
CA LEU A 35 0.43 -4.00 -14.74
C LEU A 35 1.19 -2.76 -14.26
N GLY A 36 0.51 -1.77 -13.68
CA GLY A 36 1.13 -0.58 -13.10
C GLY A 36 2.12 -0.94 -11.99
N PHE A 37 1.71 -1.80 -11.06
CA PHE A 37 2.61 -2.28 -9.99
C PHE A 37 3.79 -3.08 -10.53
N LEU A 38 3.59 -3.91 -11.56
CA LEU A 38 4.67 -4.64 -12.20
C LEU A 38 5.70 -3.70 -12.83
N ILE A 39 5.25 -2.66 -13.53
CA ILE A 39 6.15 -1.66 -14.12
C ILE A 39 6.96 -0.97 -13.03
N VAL A 40 6.33 -0.54 -11.94
CA VAL A 40 7.04 0.09 -10.81
C VAL A 40 8.04 -0.88 -10.19
N ALA A 41 7.68 -2.15 -9.99
CA ALA A 41 8.60 -3.17 -9.47
C ALA A 41 9.83 -3.36 -10.36
N LEU A 42 9.65 -3.38 -11.69
CA LEU A 42 10.76 -3.49 -12.64
C LEU A 42 11.66 -2.24 -12.60
N VAL A 43 11.09 -1.05 -12.48
CA VAL A 43 11.86 0.20 -12.34
C VAL A 43 12.67 0.19 -11.05
N VAL A 44 12.07 -0.22 -9.94
CA VAL A 44 12.76 -0.37 -8.64
C VAL A 44 13.90 -1.38 -8.74
N ALA A 45 13.64 -2.55 -9.32
CA ALA A 45 14.65 -3.57 -9.51
C ALA A 45 15.83 -3.08 -10.36
N ALA A 46 15.54 -2.41 -11.48
CA ALA A 46 16.57 -1.83 -12.34
C ALA A 46 17.36 -0.72 -11.63
N TYR A 47 16.72 0.10 -10.82
CA TYR A 47 17.40 1.13 -10.02
C TYR A 47 18.36 0.51 -9.00
N PHE A 48 17.92 -0.50 -8.25
CA PHE A 48 18.77 -1.17 -7.28
C PHE A 48 19.94 -1.92 -7.95
N ASP A 49 19.69 -2.56 -9.09
CA ASP A 49 20.71 -3.22 -9.86
C ASP A 49 21.79 -2.23 -10.36
N ALA A 50 21.35 -1.09 -10.89
CA ALA A 50 22.26 -0.04 -11.34
C ALA A 50 23.05 0.61 -10.19
N ALA A 51 22.45 0.77 -9.01
CA ALA A 51 23.05 1.45 -7.86
C ALA A 51 24.02 0.56 -7.07
N PHE A 52 23.67 -0.71 -6.89
CA PHE A 52 24.38 -1.63 -5.97
C PHE A 52 24.90 -2.90 -6.65
N GLY A 53 24.49 -3.17 -7.87
CA GLY A 53 24.78 -4.41 -8.60
C GLY A 53 23.85 -5.57 -8.21
N VAL A 54 23.72 -6.53 -9.11
CA VAL A 54 22.82 -7.69 -8.98
C VAL A 54 23.05 -8.46 -7.68
N GLN A 55 24.30 -8.71 -7.31
CA GLN A 55 24.64 -9.52 -6.14
C GLN A 55 24.16 -8.87 -4.83
N ALA A 56 24.42 -7.58 -4.65
CA ALA A 56 23.99 -6.85 -3.46
C ALA A 56 22.46 -6.74 -3.40
N SER A 57 21.81 -6.50 -4.53
CA SER A 57 20.34 -6.42 -4.64
C SER A 57 19.69 -7.76 -4.29
N LEU A 58 20.22 -8.88 -4.73
CA LEU A 58 19.72 -10.21 -4.39
C LEU A 58 19.93 -10.54 -2.90
N LEU A 59 21.07 -10.16 -2.31
CA LEU A 59 21.30 -10.33 -0.88
C LEU A 59 20.35 -9.50 -0.04
N ALA A 60 20.11 -8.24 -0.43
CA ALA A 60 19.15 -7.37 0.24
C ALA A 60 17.73 -7.93 0.16
N LEU A 61 17.32 -8.43 -1.02
CA LEU A 61 16.03 -9.08 -1.20
C LEU A 61 15.89 -10.34 -0.31
N ALA A 62 16.92 -11.18 -0.27
CA ALA A 62 16.93 -12.36 0.58
C ALA A 62 16.84 -12.00 2.07
N ALA A 63 17.56 -10.95 2.50
CA ALA A 63 17.50 -10.45 3.88
C ALA A 63 16.10 -9.89 4.23
N ALA A 64 15.40 -9.28 3.29
CA ALA A 64 14.05 -8.75 3.49
C ALA A 64 13.00 -9.85 3.71
N VAL A 65 13.25 -11.09 3.27
CA VAL A 65 12.32 -12.22 3.50
C VAL A 65 12.11 -12.51 4.98
N VAL A 66 13.15 -12.31 5.81
CA VAL A 66 13.06 -12.59 7.26
C VAL A 66 12.02 -11.70 7.97
N PRO A 67 12.09 -10.35 7.90
CA PRO A 67 11.07 -9.50 8.50
C PRO A 67 9.69 -9.68 7.85
N LEU A 68 9.61 -9.89 6.53
CA LEU A 68 8.35 -10.14 5.84
C LEU A 68 7.68 -11.43 6.32
N GLY A 69 8.47 -12.49 6.60
CA GLY A 69 7.98 -13.75 7.16
C GLY A 69 7.37 -13.62 8.56
N ILE A 70 7.65 -12.55 9.28
CA ILE A 70 7.05 -12.24 10.58
C ILE A 70 5.86 -11.28 10.41
N VAL A 71 6.09 -10.21 9.65
CA VAL A 71 5.11 -9.11 9.52
C VAL A 71 3.85 -9.54 8.77
N ILE A 72 4.00 -10.23 7.63
CA ILE A 72 2.84 -10.63 6.83
C ILE A 72 1.90 -11.58 7.60
N PRO A 73 2.38 -12.68 8.22
CA PRO A 73 1.51 -13.53 9.04
C PRO A 73 0.86 -12.79 10.20
N THR A 74 1.56 -11.83 10.82
CA THR A 74 1.01 -11.03 11.91
C THR A 74 -0.16 -10.17 11.43
N PHE A 75 -0.02 -9.49 10.30
CA PHE A 75 -1.12 -8.70 9.73
C PHE A 75 -2.29 -9.58 9.31
N LEU A 76 -2.05 -10.71 8.65
CA LEU A 76 -3.11 -11.65 8.28
C LEU A 76 -3.81 -12.26 9.51
N TRP A 77 -3.10 -12.41 10.62
CA TRP A 77 -3.68 -12.85 11.88
C TRP A 77 -4.56 -11.77 12.52
N LEU A 78 -4.16 -10.50 12.44
CA LEU A 78 -4.96 -9.35 12.87
C LEU A 78 -6.23 -9.21 12.02
N ASP A 79 -6.08 -9.24 10.69
CA ASP A 79 -7.17 -9.10 9.70
C ASP A 79 -8.31 -10.13 9.92
N ARG A 80 -8.01 -11.28 10.52
CA ARG A 80 -9.06 -12.27 10.79
C ARG A 80 -10.12 -11.81 11.80
N PHE A 81 -9.86 -10.77 12.59
CA PHE A 81 -10.84 -10.23 13.55
C PHE A 81 -11.81 -9.24 12.90
N GLU A 82 -11.36 -8.58 11.85
CA GLU A 82 -12.18 -7.65 11.04
C GLU A 82 -11.68 -7.77 9.60
N SER A 83 -12.20 -8.79 8.90
CA SER A 83 -11.64 -9.23 7.62
C SER A 83 -11.94 -8.26 6.48
N GLU A 84 -10.89 -7.66 5.97
CA GLU A 84 -10.91 -6.80 4.79
C GLU A 84 -10.88 -7.59 3.49
N PRO A 85 -11.42 -7.05 2.39
CA PRO A 85 -11.30 -7.68 1.09
C PRO A 85 -9.83 -7.86 0.67
N ASN A 86 -9.42 -9.09 0.34
CA ASN A 86 -8.05 -9.42 -0.06
C ASN A 86 -7.44 -8.47 -1.10
N ARG A 87 -8.27 -7.85 -1.94
CA ARG A 87 -7.83 -6.88 -2.95
C ARG A 87 -7.31 -5.59 -2.31
N LEU A 88 -7.90 -5.14 -1.21
CA LEU A 88 -7.45 -3.96 -0.47
C LEU A 88 -6.15 -4.26 0.26
N LEU A 89 -6.03 -5.42 0.91
CA LEU A 89 -4.80 -5.85 1.57
C LEU A 89 -3.63 -5.94 0.60
N VAL A 90 -3.82 -6.62 -0.54
CA VAL A 90 -2.78 -6.71 -1.58
C VAL A 90 -2.46 -5.34 -2.17
N GLY A 91 -3.47 -4.52 -2.43
CA GLY A 91 -3.30 -3.16 -2.94
C GLY A 91 -2.51 -2.28 -1.97
N ALA A 92 -2.83 -2.33 -0.68
CA ALA A 92 -2.12 -1.59 0.37
C ALA A 92 -0.66 -2.04 0.50
N PHE A 93 -0.43 -3.35 0.49
CA PHE A 93 0.93 -3.90 0.51
C PHE A 93 1.76 -3.44 -0.69
N LEU A 94 1.22 -3.56 -1.90
CA LEU A 94 1.92 -3.14 -3.12
C LEU A 94 2.14 -1.63 -3.17
N TRP A 95 1.19 -0.84 -2.68
CA TRP A 95 1.37 0.61 -2.54
C TRP A 95 2.56 0.93 -1.63
N GLY A 96 2.59 0.37 -0.43
CA GLY A 96 3.68 0.61 0.53
C GLY A 96 5.03 0.11 0.01
N ALA A 97 5.07 -1.10 -0.53
CA ALA A 97 6.31 -1.73 -1.00
C ALA A 97 6.91 -1.09 -2.25
N LEU A 98 6.07 -0.51 -3.13
CA LEU A 98 6.52 0.00 -4.42
C LEU A 98 6.29 1.50 -4.54
N VAL A 99 5.03 1.97 -4.50
CA VAL A 99 4.69 3.37 -4.81
C VAL A 99 5.23 4.29 -3.73
N ALA A 100 4.91 4.02 -2.46
CA ALA A 100 5.39 4.86 -1.35
C ALA A 100 6.93 4.85 -1.27
N ALA A 101 7.56 3.69 -1.46
CA ALA A 101 9.02 3.57 -1.45
C ALA A 101 9.69 4.40 -2.56
N VAL A 102 9.17 4.35 -3.79
CA VAL A 102 9.71 5.14 -4.93
C VAL A 102 9.51 6.64 -4.68
N VAL A 103 8.31 7.06 -4.29
CA VAL A 103 8.01 8.47 -4.01
C VAL A 103 8.90 8.99 -2.88
N SER A 104 9.06 8.22 -1.80
CA SER A 104 9.93 8.58 -0.68
C SER A 104 11.40 8.67 -1.11
N ALA A 105 11.89 7.73 -1.90
CA ALA A 105 13.26 7.77 -2.41
C ALA A 105 13.52 9.02 -3.26
N LEU A 106 12.61 9.37 -4.16
CA LEU A 106 12.71 10.58 -4.99
C LEU A 106 12.69 11.86 -4.16
N LEU A 107 11.76 11.96 -3.21
CA LEU A 107 11.64 13.15 -2.36
C LEU A 107 12.84 13.29 -1.42
N ASN A 108 13.31 12.21 -0.82
CA ASN A 108 14.47 12.22 0.08
C ASN A 108 15.76 12.58 -0.68
N THR A 109 15.95 12.03 -1.89
CA THR A 109 17.11 12.36 -2.74
C THR A 109 17.07 13.85 -3.15
N THR A 110 15.90 14.36 -3.50
CA THR A 110 15.72 15.77 -3.83
C THR A 110 15.97 16.66 -2.62
N ALA A 111 15.45 16.30 -1.45
CA ALA A 111 15.69 17.05 -0.21
C ALA A 111 17.17 17.08 0.15
N MET A 112 17.86 15.94 0.04
CA MET A 112 19.29 15.83 0.29
C MET A 112 20.08 16.77 -0.63
N SER A 113 19.83 16.75 -1.94
CA SER A 113 20.51 17.62 -2.90
C SER A 113 20.21 19.11 -2.68
N LEU A 114 19.01 19.45 -2.22
CA LEU A 114 18.69 20.85 -1.84
C LEU A 114 19.44 21.28 -0.58
N ILE A 115 19.53 20.42 0.44
CA ILE A 115 20.28 20.71 1.67
C ILE A 115 21.77 20.90 1.34
N GLU A 116 22.36 20.05 0.51
CA GLU A 116 23.73 20.19 0.03
C GLU A 116 23.96 21.50 -0.71
N ALA A 117 23.03 21.88 -1.58
CA ALA A 117 23.14 23.13 -2.37
C ALA A 117 22.97 24.40 -1.51
N MET A 118 22.18 24.35 -0.45
CA MET A 118 21.89 25.50 0.45
C MET A 118 22.88 25.63 1.60
N SER A 119 23.61 24.58 1.90
CA SER A 119 24.52 24.49 3.04
C SER A 119 25.95 24.36 2.54
N THR A 120 26.88 25.07 3.16
CA THR A 120 28.32 24.77 3.04
C THR A 120 28.71 23.56 3.90
N ALA A 121 27.72 22.80 4.37
CA ALA A 121 27.88 21.66 5.25
C ALA A 121 28.50 20.47 4.50
N ASP A 122 29.17 19.66 5.26
CA ASP A 122 29.68 18.36 4.85
C ASP A 122 28.53 17.49 4.25
N PRO A 123 28.75 16.76 3.14
CA PRO A 123 27.77 15.82 2.59
C PRO A 123 27.19 14.84 3.60
N ASP A 124 28.00 14.39 4.57
CA ASP A 124 27.56 13.51 5.66
C ASP A 124 26.51 14.19 6.57
N ALA A 125 26.62 15.50 6.77
CA ALA A 125 25.64 16.26 7.53
C ALA A 125 24.31 16.40 6.78
N ALA A 126 24.36 16.59 5.46
CA ALA A 126 23.15 16.64 4.62
C ALA A 126 22.44 15.28 4.61
N LEU A 127 23.17 14.18 4.46
CA LEU A 127 22.63 12.82 4.53
C LEU A 127 21.96 12.56 5.89
N THR A 128 22.65 12.88 7.00
CA THR A 128 22.12 12.68 8.35
C THR A 128 20.86 13.52 8.59
N THR A 129 20.87 14.78 8.16
CA THR A 129 19.71 15.68 8.31
C THR A 129 18.51 15.14 7.51
N THR A 130 18.72 14.70 6.27
CA THR A 130 17.68 14.13 5.45
C THR A 130 17.13 12.84 6.07
N ALA A 131 17.99 11.94 6.52
CA ALA A 131 17.57 10.65 7.09
C ALA A 131 16.82 10.79 8.41
N VAL A 132 17.18 11.78 9.25
CA VAL A 132 16.56 11.93 10.58
C VAL A 132 15.36 12.87 10.58
N LEU A 133 15.43 13.96 9.82
CA LEU A 133 14.38 14.98 9.85
C LEU A 133 13.40 14.93 8.68
N VAL A 134 13.84 14.53 7.48
CA VAL A 134 12.98 14.56 6.28
C VAL A 134 12.34 13.21 6.01
N ALA A 135 13.15 12.14 5.97
CA ALA A 135 12.70 10.83 5.54
C ALA A 135 11.50 10.29 6.34
N PRO A 136 11.45 10.38 7.68
CA PRO A 136 10.32 9.85 8.44
C PRO A 136 8.99 10.51 8.05
N PHE A 137 8.98 11.85 7.87
CA PHE A 137 7.77 12.56 7.49
C PHE A 137 7.34 12.25 6.06
N VAL A 138 8.29 12.19 5.13
CA VAL A 138 8.02 11.86 3.73
C VAL A 138 7.47 10.45 3.59
N GLU A 139 8.07 9.48 4.27
CA GLU A 139 7.64 8.09 4.21
C GLU A 139 6.24 7.89 4.79
N GLU A 140 5.95 8.47 5.95
CA GLU A 140 4.63 8.37 6.57
C GLU A 140 3.57 9.13 5.75
N ALA A 141 3.90 10.29 5.20
CA ALA A 141 3.01 11.00 4.29
C ALA A 141 2.69 10.19 3.02
N ALA A 142 3.71 9.56 2.41
CA ALA A 142 3.52 8.74 1.20
C ALA A 142 2.65 7.50 1.47
N LYS A 143 2.77 6.89 2.64
CA LYS A 143 1.89 5.79 3.08
C LYS A 143 0.48 6.31 3.37
N GLY A 144 0.37 7.44 4.08
CA GLY A 144 -0.91 8.06 4.43
C GLY A 144 -1.75 8.51 3.24
N VAL A 145 -1.12 8.82 2.10
CA VAL A 145 -1.85 9.13 0.85
C VAL A 145 -2.74 7.97 0.42
N LEU A 146 -2.33 6.72 0.60
CA LEU A 146 -3.19 5.57 0.30
C LEU A 146 -4.46 5.61 1.14
N ILE A 147 -4.35 5.84 2.45
CA ILE A 147 -5.50 5.90 3.36
C ILE A 147 -6.47 6.99 2.91
N LEU A 148 -5.95 8.17 2.54
CA LEU A 148 -6.76 9.25 2.00
C LEU A 148 -7.45 8.88 0.68
N LEU A 149 -6.76 8.17 -0.22
CA LEU A 149 -7.32 7.69 -1.48
C LEU A 149 -8.42 6.64 -1.25
N VAL A 150 -8.17 5.67 -0.38
CA VAL A 150 -9.16 4.66 -0.01
C VAL A 150 -10.37 5.32 0.64
N TRP A 151 -10.17 6.23 1.59
CA TRP A 151 -11.26 7.00 2.19
C TRP A 151 -12.04 7.81 1.16
N TRP A 152 -11.39 8.46 0.21
CA TRP A 152 -12.06 9.26 -0.81
C TRP A 152 -12.90 8.41 -1.78
N PHE A 153 -12.35 7.30 -2.26
CA PHE A 153 -12.98 6.49 -3.30
C PHE A 153 -13.86 5.36 -2.74
N LEU A 154 -13.58 4.88 -1.54
CA LEU A 154 -14.16 3.70 -0.93
C LEU A 154 -14.73 4.00 0.47
N HIS A 155 -15.11 5.25 0.76
CA HIS A 155 -15.59 5.66 2.09
C HIS A 155 -16.79 4.83 2.62
N ARG A 156 -17.46 4.08 1.76
CA ARG A 156 -18.54 3.15 2.15
C ARG A 156 -18.03 1.85 2.78
N GLU A 157 -16.77 1.56 2.60
CA GLU A 157 -16.06 0.41 3.18
C GLU A 157 -15.44 0.78 4.54
N PHE A 158 -15.39 2.09 4.88
CA PHE A 158 -14.88 2.59 6.16
C PHE A 158 -16.00 2.61 7.21
N ASP A 159 -16.06 1.53 8.01
CA ASP A 159 -17.07 1.37 9.06
C ASP A 159 -16.59 1.85 10.44
N GLY A 160 -15.30 2.17 10.61
CA GLY A 160 -14.72 2.58 11.89
C GLY A 160 -13.36 3.26 11.83
N ILE A 161 -12.86 3.63 13.02
CA ILE A 161 -11.56 4.28 13.23
C ILE A 161 -10.41 3.27 12.95
N THR A 162 -10.67 1.99 13.13
CA THR A 162 -9.73 0.88 12.95
C THR A 162 -9.30 0.67 11.51
N ASP A 163 -10.15 1.03 10.55
CA ASP A 163 -9.90 0.83 9.12
C ASP A 163 -8.78 1.75 8.57
N GLY A 164 -8.41 2.77 9.33
CA GLY A 164 -7.34 3.70 8.99
C GLY A 164 -5.97 3.35 9.61
N MET A 165 -5.91 2.30 10.42
CA MET A 165 -4.68 1.83 11.06
C MET A 165 -4.01 0.74 10.26
#